data_74d0bad25537c45625145b12abc6ff88
#
_entry.id   74d0bad25537c45625145b12abc6ff88
#
_cell.length_a   1.000
_cell.length_b   1.000
_cell.length_c   1.000
_cell.angle_alpha   90.00
_cell.angle_beta   90.00
_cell.angle_gamma   90.00
#
_symmetry.space_group_name_H-M   'P 1'
#
loop_
_entity.id
_entity.type
_entity.pdbx_description
1 polymer ?
#
loop_
_entity_poly.entity_id
_entity_poly.type
_entity_poly.pdbx_seq_one_letter_code
_entity_poly.pdbx_strand_id
1 'polypeptide(L)'
;FFGVPMRFNERHFQYISGYAAKIMKEGRKVPRRGFIPKRDVLPDPLYNSKLVTKLINSIMLDGKKGVAQKIVYGAFDIVKEKLDRNPLEAFNTALENIMPLLEVKARRVGGATYQVPMEVRPDRKQTLGLRWLTNYSRARNERTMADRLAGEIMDAINGTGSAVKKREDTHRMAEANRAFAHYRW
;
A
#
# COMPACT_ATOMS: atom_id res chain seq x y z
N PHE A 1 12.86 51.89 8.67
CA PHE A 1 14.20 51.81 9.27
C PHE A 1 14.17 50.76 10.37
N PHE A 2 15.18 49.93 10.45
CA PHE A 2 15.52 48.83 11.34
C PHE A 2 15.04 47.46 10.83
N GLY A 3 15.98 46.82 10.10
CA GLY A 3 15.96 45.41 9.78
C GLY A 3 16.14 44.58 11.06
N VAL A 4 15.22 43.64 11.26
CA VAL A 4 15.36 42.57 12.25
C VAL A 4 16.19 41.46 11.63
N PRO A 5 17.38 41.10 12.17
CA PRO A 5 18.13 39.97 11.67
C PRO A 5 17.37 38.69 12.04
N MET A 6 16.94 37.93 11.04
CA MET A 6 16.47 36.56 11.24
C MET A 6 17.59 35.74 11.88
N ARG A 7 17.45 35.40 13.15
CA ARG A 7 18.31 34.42 13.81
C ARG A 7 18.01 33.06 13.21
N PHE A 8 18.82 32.64 12.26
CA PHE A 8 18.87 31.26 11.79
C PHE A 8 19.17 30.36 12.99
N ASN A 9 18.28 29.39 13.21
CA ASN A 9 18.35 28.46 14.34
C ASN A 9 19.50 27.46 14.12
N GLU A 10 20.66 27.73 14.68
CA GLU A 10 21.90 26.92 14.58
C GLU A 10 21.68 25.43 15.03
N ARG A 11 20.70 25.18 15.88
CA ARG A 11 20.36 23.81 16.32
C ARG A 11 19.81 22.96 15.19
N HIS A 12 19.14 23.56 14.21
CA HIS A 12 18.60 22.82 13.06
C HIS A 12 19.72 22.39 12.09
N PHE A 13 20.74 23.20 11.98
CA PHE A 13 21.92 22.91 11.15
C PHE A 13 22.81 21.80 11.75
N GLN A 14 22.95 21.76 13.08
CA GLN A 14 23.68 20.70 13.78
C GLN A 14 22.96 19.35 13.66
N TYR A 15 21.61 19.33 13.67
CA TYR A 15 20.84 18.11 13.52
C TYR A 15 20.97 17.50 12.10
N ILE A 16 20.96 18.35 11.07
CA ILE A 16 21.14 17.94 9.67
C ILE A 16 22.58 17.50 9.41
N SER A 17 23.56 18.20 9.96
CA SER A 17 24.99 17.87 9.87
C SER A 17 25.31 16.52 10.54
N GLY A 18 24.75 16.25 11.72
CA GLY A 18 24.92 14.97 12.42
C GLY A 18 24.30 13.79 11.67
N TYR A 19 23.13 13.98 11.05
CA TYR A 19 22.48 12.95 10.23
C TYR A 19 23.24 12.69 8.92
N ALA A 20 23.72 13.74 8.26
CA ALA A 20 24.54 13.63 7.04
C ALA A 20 25.89 12.96 7.32
N ALA A 21 26.54 13.30 8.45
CA ALA A 21 27.80 12.68 8.89
C ALA A 21 27.63 11.20 9.26
N LYS A 22 26.48 10.79 9.84
CA LYS A 22 26.15 9.40 10.14
C LYS A 22 25.91 8.59 8.88
N ILE A 23 25.26 9.20 7.87
CA ILE A 23 25.02 8.56 6.56
C ILE A 23 26.31 8.41 5.75
N MET A 24 27.28 9.33 5.91
CA MET A 24 28.59 9.24 5.23
C MET A 24 29.55 8.27 5.93
N LYS A 25 29.47 8.09 7.24
CA LYS A 25 30.32 7.10 7.99
C LYS A 25 29.87 5.66 7.79
N GLU A 26 28.59 5.40 7.60
CA GLU A 26 28.10 4.10 7.14
C GLU A 26 28.28 4.04 5.62
N GLY A 27 29.47 3.78 5.16
CA GLY A 27 29.73 3.52 3.74
C GLY A 27 28.67 2.57 3.21
N ARG A 28 27.84 3.03 2.27
CA ARG A 28 26.75 2.25 1.68
C ARG A 28 27.35 1.02 0.98
N LYS A 29 27.60 -0.05 1.75
CA LYS A 29 27.85 -1.35 1.18
C LYS A 29 26.58 -1.75 0.46
N VAL A 30 26.56 -1.60 -0.86
CA VAL A 30 25.48 -2.15 -1.67
C VAL A 30 25.53 -3.67 -1.48
N PRO A 31 24.57 -4.29 -0.75
CA PRO A 31 24.66 -5.70 -0.48
C PRO A 31 24.38 -6.48 -1.78
N ARG A 32 25.35 -7.20 -2.28
CA ARG A 32 25.16 -8.11 -3.42
C ARG A 32 24.21 -9.26 -3.08
N ARG A 33 24.23 -9.77 -1.83
CA ARG A 33 23.42 -10.90 -1.35
C ARG A 33 22.93 -10.72 0.10
N GLY A 34 23.10 -9.54 0.69
CA GLY A 34 22.75 -9.26 2.08
C GLY A 34 21.29 -8.82 2.26
N PHE A 35 20.86 -8.79 3.51
CA PHE A 35 19.55 -8.27 3.90
C PHE A 35 19.50 -6.75 3.66
N ILE A 36 18.50 -6.31 2.89
CA ILE A 36 18.24 -4.88 2.66
C ILE A 36 17.17 -4.46 3.67
N PRO A 37 17.48 -3.56 4.63
CA PRO A 37 16.50 -3.09 5.58
C PRO A 37 15.37 -2.34 4.86
N LYS A 38 14.13 -2.66 5.20
CA LYS A 38 12.96 -1.95 4.67
C LYS A 38 12.93 -0.53 5.24
N ARG A 39 12.69 0.45 4.37
CA ARG A 39 12.49 1.84 4.82
C ARG A 39 11.14 1.97 5.50
N ASP A 40 11.11 2.55 6.70
CA ASP A 40 9.87 2.89 7.37
C ASP A 40 9.17 4.04 6.66
N VAL A 41 7.85 3.92 6.56
CA VAL A 41 6.98 4.94 5.98
C VAL A 41 6.46 5.82 7.12
N LEU A 42 6.61 7.13 6.98
CA LEU A 42 6.03 8.09 7.92
C LEU A 42 4.50 8.04 7.86
N PRO A 43 3.80 8.16 8.98
CA PRO A 43 2.34 8.22 8.99
C PRO A 43 1.84 9.47 8.26
N ASP A 44 0.61 9.40 7.76
CA ASP A 44 -0.05 10.52 7.09
C ASP A 44 -0.37 11.64 8.08
N PRO A 45 -0.17 12.94 7.72
CA PRO A 45 -0.37 14.04 8.65
C PRO A 45 -1.83 14.26 9.08
N LEU A 46 -2.82 13.91 8.24
CA LEU A 46 -4.25 14.10 8.57
C LEU A 46 -4.82 12.92 9.35
N TYR A 47 -4.55 11.70 8.90
CA TYR A 47 -5.14 10.48 9.48
C TYR A 47 -4.19 9.74 10.42
N ASN A 48 -2.95 10.20 10.59
CA ASN A 48 -1.90 9.58 11.42
C ASN A 48 -1.75 8.06 11.19
N SER A 49 -1.98 7.61 9.95
CA SER A 49 -1.99 6.21 9.56
C SER A 49 -0.91 5.87 8.53
N LYS A 50 -0.09 4.86 8.80
CA LYS A 50 0.91 4.32 7.86
C LYS A 50 0.24 3.66 6.64
N LEU A 51 -0.98 3.10 6.79
CA LEU A 51 -1.72 2.47 5.71
C LEU A 51 -2.17 3.50 4.66
N VAL A 52 -2.64 4.67 5.11
CA VAL A 52 -3.03 5.77 4.23
C VAL A 52 -1.82 6.26 3.42
N THR A 53 -0.66 6.42 4.05
CA THR A 53 0.57 6.79 3.32
C THR A 53 0.97 5.73 2.29
N LYS A 54 0.84 4.44 2.61
CA LYS A 54 1.08 3.35 1.65
C LYS A 54 0.10 3.40 0.48
N LEU A 55 -1.18 3.72 0.72
CA LEU A 55 -2.18 3.93 -0.31
C LEU A 55 -1.83 5.10 -1.22
N ILE A 56 -1.47 6.27 -0.66
CA ILE A 56 -1.01 7.44 -1.41
C ILE A 56 0.18 7.09 -2.30
N ASN A 57 1.17 6.37 -1.77
CA ASN A 57 2.33 5.93 -2.52
C ASN A 57 1.97 4.92 -3.64
N SER A 58 0.92 4.12 -3.47
CA SER A 58 0.44 3.17 -4.49
C SER A 58 -0.31 3.87 -5.62
N ILE A 59 -1.05 4.94 -5.31
CA ILE A 59 -1.80 5.74 -6.30
C ILE A 59 -0.88 6.71 -7.05
N MET A 60 0.21 7.14 -6.41
CA MET A 60 1.13 8.11 -6.99
C MET A 60 1.71 7.64 -8.32
N LEU A 61 1.68 8.53 -9.32
CA LEU A 61 2.34 8.39 -10.62
C LEU A 61 3.37 9.51 -10.78
N ASP A 62 4.48 9.22 -11.46
CA ASP A 62 5.55 10.18 -11.82
C ASP A 62 6.10 10.99 -10.62
N GLY A 63 6.01 10.45 -9.40
CA GLY A 63 6.45 11.15 -8.19
C GLY A 63 5.51 12.27 -7.71
N LYS A 64 4.35 12.46 -8.33
CA LYS A 64 3.39 13.54 -8.01
C LYS A 64 2.60 13.25 -6.73
N LYS A 65 3.29 13.26 -5.57
CA LYS A 65 2.69 12.89 -4.29
C LYS A 65 1.53 13.81 -3.87
N GLY A 66 1.62 15.12 -4.09
CA GLY A 66 0.57 16.08 -3.71
C GLY A 66 -0.75 15.84 -4.45
N VAL A 67 -0.70 15.42 -5.72
CA VAL A 67 -1.89 15.03 -6.49
C VAL A 67 -2.50 13.75 -5.92
N ALA A 68 -1.67 12.75 -5.60
CA ALA A 68 -2.14 11.49 -5.00
C ALA A 68 -2.79 11.71 -3.63
N GLN A 69 -2.25 12.63 -2.81
CA GLN A 69 -2.85 13.01 -1.53
C GLN A 69 -4.24 13.62 -1.74
N LYS A 70 -4.39 14.59 -2.66
CA LYS A 70 -5.69 15.20 -2.97
C LYS A 70 -6.72 14.15 -3.43
N ILE A 71 -6.31 13.18 -4.24
CA ILE A 71 -7.19 12.08 -4.68
C ILE A 71 -7.66 11.24 -3.51
N VAL A 72 -6.76 10.83 -2.61
CA VAL A 72 -7.12 9.99 -1.46
C VAL A 72 -8.02 10.74 -0.48
N TYR A 73 -7.69 12.00 -0.18
CA TYR A 73 -8.51 12.80 0.73
C TYR A 73 -9.89 13.07 0.15
N GLY A 74 -9.97 13.43 -1.14
CA GLY A 74 -11.26 13.60 -1.81
C GLY A 74 -12.09 12.31 -1.86
N ALA A 75 -11.45 11.14 -2.04
CA ALA A 75 -12.14 9.86 -1.95
C ALA A 75 -12.68 9.60 -0.54
N PHE A 76 -11.91 9.92 0.49
CA PHE A 76 -12.34 9.74 1.89
C PHE A 76 -13.47 10.69 2.28
N ASP A 77 -13.48 11.92 1.75
CA ASP A 77 -14.58 12.86 1.93
C ASP A 77 -15.89 12.32 1.30
N ILE A 78 -15.81 11.77 0.08
CA ILE A 78 -16.96 11.14 -0.60
C ILE A 78 -17.46 9.91 0.18
N VAL A 79 -16.56 9.07 0.69
CA VAL A 79 -16.92 7.91 1.51
C VAL A 79 -17.61 8.34 2.80
N LYS A 80 -17.10 9.40 3.46
CA LYS A 80 -17.71 9.98 4.66
C LYS A 80 -19.13 10.49 4.41
N GLU A 81 -19.34 11.22 3.32
CA GLU A 81 -20.66 11.76 2.95
C GLU A 81 -21.68 10.65 2.63
N LYS A 82 -21.24 9.58 1.93
CA LYS A 82 -22.17 8.53 1.49
C LYS A 82 -22.45 7.46 2.55
N LEU A 83 -21.51 7.16 3.42
CA LEU A 83 -21.66 6.10 4.43
C LEU A 83 -21.93 6.62 5.84
N ASP A 84 -21.80 7.93 6.07
CA ASP A 84 -21.89 8.56 7.39
C ASP A 84 -21.03 7.84 8.47
N ARG A 85 -19.84 7.40 8.07
CA ARG A 85 -18.90 6.65 8.91
C ARG A 85 -17.52 7.29 8.86
N ASN A 86 -16.70 6.96 9.86
CA ASN A 86 -15.29 7.35 9.85
C ASN A 86 -14.58 6.75 8.61
N PRO A 87 -14.03 7.59 7.69
CA PRO A 87 -13.43 7.11 6.45
C PRO A 87 -12.23 6.18 6.69
N LEU A 88 -11.50 6.34 7.80
CA LEU A 88 -10.39 5.47 8.13
C LEU A 88 -10.85 4.05 8.50
N GLU A 89 -11.93 3.93 9.28
CA GLU A 89 -12.54 2.64 9.64
C GLU A 89 -13.12 1.96 8.41
N ALA A 90 -13.85 2.70 7.58
CA ALA A 90 -14.38 2.23 6.31
C ALA A 90 -13.27 1.69 5.39
N PHE A 91 -12.16 2.41 5.29
CA PHE A 91 -10.99 1.98 4.52
C PHE A 91 -10.34 0.72 5.09
N ASN A 92 -10.19 0.61 6.41
CA ASN A 92 -9.62 -0.57 7.04
C ASN A 92 -10.49 -1.81 6.81
N THR A 93 -11.81 -1.69 6.98
CA THR A 93 -12.77 -2.77 6.69
C THR A 93 -12.73 -3.19 5.22
N ALA A 94 -12.70 -2.22 4.30
CA ALA A 94 -12.55 -2.51 2.87
C ALA A 94 -11.24 -3.26 2.57
N LEU A 95 -10.14 -2.82 3.17
CA LEU A 95 -8.84 -3.44 2.97
C LEU A 95 -8.80 -4.87 3.53
N GLU A 96 -9.38 -5.13 4.70
CA GLU A 96 -9.52 -6.48 5.27
C GLU A 96 -10.29 -7.40 4.33
N ASN A 97 -11.38 -6.90 3.73
CA ASN A 97 -12.17 -7.64 2.76
C ASN A 97 -11.42 -7.95 1.45
N ILE A 98 -10.43 -7.14 1.06
CA ILE A 98 -9.63 -7.32 -0.15
C ILE A 98 -8.41 -8.20 0.09
N MET A 99 -7.82 -8.18 1.30
CA MET A 99 -6.57 -8.87 1.60
C MET A 99 -6.70 -10.39 1.46
N PRO A 100 -5.83 -11.05 0.64
CA PRO A 100 -5.86 -12.50 0.48
C PRO A 100 -5.17 -13.23 1.64
N LEU A 101 -5.68 -14.38 2.02
CA LEU A 101 -5.04 -15.31 2.96
C LEU A 101 -4.06 -16.24 2.26
N LEU A 102 -4.40 -16.65 1.03
CA LEU A 102 -3.63 -17.59 0.22
C LEU A 102 -3.22 -16.94 -1.10
N GLU A 103 -2.05 -17.29 -1.60
CA GLU A 103 -1.61 -17.00 -2.96
C GLU A 103 -1.05 -18.27 -3.60
N VAL A 104 -1.01 -18.28 -4.93
CA VAL A 104 -0.44 -19.39 -5.70
C VAL A 104 0.93 -18.98 -6.22
N LYS A 105 1.95 -19.82 -5.98
CA LYS A 105 3.31 -19.59 -6.43
C LYS A 105 3.75 -20.70 -7.38
N ALA A 106 4.27 -20.32 -8.54
CA ALA A 106 4.84 -21.28 -9.48
C ALA A 106 6.12 -21.89 -8.92
N ARG A 107 6.21 -23.22 -8.88
CA ARG A 107 7.38 -24.01 -8.51
C ARG A 107 7.70 -25.01 -9.62
N ARG A 108 8.97 -25.09 -9.98
CA ARG A 108 9.44 -26.06 -10.98
C ARG A 108 10.00 -27.30 -10.29
N VAL A 109 9.39 -28.44 -10.55
CA VAL A 109 9.78 -29.73 -9.98
C VAL A 109 9.89 -30.74 -11.11
N GLY A 110 11.05 -31.38 -11.27
CA GLY A 110 11.25 -32.42 -12.29
C GLY A 110 10.98 -31.97 -13.75
N GLY A 111 11.18 -30.66 -14.04
CA GLY A 111 10.94 -30.10 -15.39
C GLY A 111 9.51 -29.57 -15.62
N ALA A 112 8.52 -29.95 -14.82
CA ALA A 112 7.16 -29.41 -14.85
C ALA A 112 6.99 -28.24 -13.88
N THR A 113 6.12 -27.27 -14.23
CA THR A 113 5.82 -26.12 -13.37
C THR A 113 4.46 -26.34 -12.71
N TYR A 114 4.48 -26.42 -11.37
CA TYR A 114 3.29 -26.57 -10.55
C TYR A 114 2.94 -25.26 -9.86
N GLN A 115 1.65 -25.01 -9.71
CA GLN A 115 1.15 -23.87 -8.95
C GLN A 115 0.86 -24.29 -7.52
N VAL A 116 1.73 -23.90 -6.60
CA VAL A 116 1.68 -24.32 -5.19
C VAL A 116 0.98 -23.26 -4.35
N PRO A 117 -0.10 -23.61 -3.63
CA PRO A 117 -0.78 -22.69 -2.72
C PRO A 117 0.09 -22.42 -1.48
N MET A 118 0.21 -21.17 -1.10
CA MET A 118 1.01 -20.72 0.04
C MET A 118 0.25 -19.66 0.83
N GLU A 119 0.44 -19.67 2.15
CA GLU A 119 -0.04 -18.57 3.00
C GLU A 119 0.73 -17.29 2.73
N VAL A 120 -0.01 -16.18 2.72
CA VAL A 120 0.56 -14.86 2.46
C VAL A 120 1.02 -14.24 3.78
N ARG A 121 2.27 -13.74 3.83
CA ARG A 121 2.80 -13.02 5.00
C ARG A 121 2.02 -11.71 5.22
N PRO A 122 1.88 -11.22 6.47
CA PRO A 122 1.10 -10.01 6.79
C PRO A 122 1.46 -8.78 5.94
N ASP A 123 2.76 -8.50 5.78
CA ASP A 123 3.24 -7.38 4.95
C ASP A 123 2.81 -7.50 3.48
N ARG A 124 2.80 -8.73 2.98
CA ARG A 124 2.42 -9.01 1.61
C ARG A 124 0.92 -8.94 1.42
N LYS A 125 0.12 -9.38 2.41
CA LYS A 125 -1.34 -9.21 2.40
C LYS A 125 -1.71 -7.74 2.19
N GLN A 126 -1.12 -6.84 2.99
CA GLN A 126 -1.34 -5.40 2.86
C GLN A 126 -0.93 -4.88 1.48
N THR A 127 0.24 -5.29 1.00
CA THR A 127 0.75 -4.84 -0.31
C THR A 127 -0.15 -5.30 -1.46
N LEU A 128 -0.63 -6.54 -1.42
CA LEU A 128 -1.55 -7.08 -2.43
C LEU A 128 -2.91 -6.38 -2.36
N GLY A 129 -3.46 -6.20 -1.17
CA GLY A 129 -4.72 -5.49 -0.97
C GLY A 129 -4.69 -4.07 -1.54
N LEU A 130 -3.66 -3.28 -1.20
CA LEU A 130 -3.49 -1.93 -1.72
C LEU A 130 -3.27 -1.90 -3.24
N ARG A 131 -2.51 -2.84 -3.79
CA ARG A 131 -2.28 -2.96 -5.23
C ARG A 131 -3.56 -3.29 -5.98
N TRP A 132 -4.34 -4.24 -5.49
CA TRP A 132 -5.61 -4.62 -6.11
C TRP A 132 -6.62 -3.47 -6.02
N LEU A 133 -6.79 -2.87 -4.86
CA LEU A 133 -7.63 -1.69 -4.69
C LEU A 133 -7.28 -0.61 -5.72
N THR A 134 -6.00 -0.24 -5.84
CA THR A 134 -5.54 0.80 -6.77
C THR A 134 -5.77 0.40 -8.23
N ASN A 135 -5.47 -0.85 -8.61
CA ASN A 135 -5.61 -1.29 -9.99
C ASN A 135 -7.07 -1.34 -10.43
N TYR A 136 -7.94 -1.88 -9.59
CA TYR A 136 -9.37 -1.98 -9.91
C TYR A 136 -10.08 -0.63 -9.82
N SER A 137 -9.67 0.28 -8.92
CA SER A 137 -10.13 1.67 -8.96
C SER A 137 -9.80 2.34 -10.29
N ARG A 138 -8.58 2.14 -10.84
CA ARG A 138 -8.21 2.69 -12.16
C ARG A 138 -9.03 2.13 -13.31
N ALA A 139 -9.49 0.89 -13.20
CA ALA A 139 -10.29 0.22 -14.23
C ALA A 139 -11.77 0.62 -14.23
N ARG A 140 -12.22 1.39 -13.25
CA ARG A 140 -13.62 1.87 -13.17
C ARG A 140 -13.89 3.00 -14.18
N ASN A 141 -15.17 3.22 -14.48
CA ASN A 141 -15.60 4.16 -15.52
C ASN A 141 -15.98 5.53 -15.00
N GLU A 142 -15.95 5.79 -13.67
CA GLU A 142 -16.28 7.10 -13.10
C GLU A 142 -15.30 8.17 -13.60
N ARG A 143 -15.72 9.44 -13.55
CA ARG A 143 -15.01 10.57 -14.15
C ARG A 143 -13.67 10.84 -13.48
N THR A 144 -13.65 10.97 -12.14
CA THR A 144 -12.44 11.31 -11.40
C THR A 144 -11.83 10.09 -10.70
N MET A 145 -10.52 10.12 -10.47
CA MET A 145 -9.86 9.03 -9.71
C MET A 145 -10.32 8.98 -8.25
N ALA A 146 -10.76 10.11 -7.68
CA ALA A 146 -11.34 10.16 -6.34
C ALA A 146 -12.66 9.40 -6.28
N ASP A 147 -13.56 9.63 -7.26
CA ASP A 147 -14.84 8.91 -7.36
C ASP A 147 -14.62 7.40 -7.55
N ARG A 148 -13.68 7.03 -8.42
CA ARG A 148 -13.32 5.63 -8.68
C ARG A 148 -12.83 4.91 -7.42
N LEU A 149 -11.94 5.58 -6.67
CA LEU A 149 -11.41 5.04 -5.43
C LEU A 149 -12.49 4.92 -4.36
N ALA A 150 -13.32 5.96 -4.19
CA ALA A 150 -14.44 5.94 -3.26
C ALA A 150 -15.45 4.84 -3.61
N GLY A 151 -15.79 4.69 -4.89
CA GLY A 151 -16.66 3.64 -5.37
C GLY A 151 -16.13 2.24 -5.05
N GLU A 152 -14.85 1.97 -5.33
CA GLU A 152 -14.25 0.66 -5.05
C GLU A 152 -14.14 0.37 -3.54
N ILE A 153 -13.89 1.39 -2.69
CA ILE A 153 -13.89 1.23 -1.23
C ILE A 153 -15.31 0.85 -0.75
N MET A 154 -16.35 1.54 -1.22
CA MET A 154 -17.74 1.25 -0.83
C MET A 154 -18.17 -0.16 -1.27
N ASP A 155 -17.86 -0.53 -2.51
CA ASP A 155 -18.15 -1.87 -3.04
C ASP A 155 -17.38 -2.95 -2.27
N ALA A 156 -16.13 -2.67 -1.88
CA ALA A 156 -15.32 -3.59 -1.08
C ALA A 156 -15.87 -3.79 0.34
N ILE A 157 -16.46 -2.75 0.95
CA ILE A 157 -17.15 -2.89 2.25
C ILE A 157 -18.34 -3.83 2.11
N ASN A 158 -19.10 -3.70 1.03
CA ASN A 158 -20.26 -4.54 0.73
C ASN A 158 -19.89 -5.95 0.20
N GLY A 159 -18.59 -6.22 -0.02
CA GLY A 159 -18.14 -7.50 -0.54
C GLY A 159 -18.35 -7.72 -2.05
N THR A 160 -18.70 -6.70 -2.82
CA THR A 160 -19.08 -6.81 -4.25
C THR A 160 -18.05 -6.25 -5.22
N GLY A 161 -17.01 -5.55 -4.74
CA GLY A 161 -16.02 -4.89 -5.57
C GLY A 161 -15.16 -5.82 -6.44
N SER A 162 -14.61 -5.30 -7.53
CA SER A 162 -13.71 -6.03 -8.43
C SER A 162 -12.43 -6.48 -7.71
N ALA A 163 -11.95 -5.72 -6.74
CA ALA A 163 -10.83 -6.09 -5.89
C ALA A 163 -11.14 -7.29 -5.00
N VAL A 164 -12.36 -7.35 -4.45
CA VAL A 164 -12.84 -8.51 -3.66
C VAL A 164 -12.98 -9.75 -4.56
N LYS A 165 -13.54 -9.60 -5.75
CA LYS A 165 -13.61 -10.69 -6.73
C LYS A 165 -12.22 -11.26 -7.05
N LYS A 166 -11.21 -10.41 -7.18
CA LYS A 166 -9.82 -10.85 -7.39
C LYS A 166 -9.29 -11.69 -6.23
N ARG A 167 -9.62 -11.34 -4.99
CA ARG A 167 -9.29 -12.16 -3.82
C ARG A 167 -9.94 -13.53 -3.93
N GLU A 168 -11.24 -13.58 -4.23
CA GLU A 168 -11.99 -14.83 -4.38
C GLU A 168 -11.42 -15.72 -5.49
N ASP A 169 -11.11 -15.15 -6.65
CA ASP A 169 -10.47 -15.86 -7.75
C ASP A 169 -9.11 -16.43 -7.35
N THR A 170 -8.34 -15.68 -6.58
CA THR A 170 -7.03 -16.13 -6.07
C THR A 170 -7.19 -17.27 -5.07
N HIS A 171 -8.18 -17.20 -4.17
CA HIS A 171 -8.48 -18.27 -3.23
C HIS A 171 -9.01 -19.51 -3.96
N ARG A 172 -9.89 -19.36 -4.95
CA ARG A 172 -10.40 -20.46 -5.79
C ARG A 172 -9.25 -21.17 -6.53
N MET A 173 -8.31 -20.40 -7.10
CA MET A 173 -7.11 -20.99 -7.72
C MET A 173 -6.25 -21.75 -6.72
N ALA A 174 -6.08 -21.21 -5.50
CA ALA A 174 -5.33 -21.89 -4.44
C ALA A 174 -6.00 -23.19 -3.99
N GLU A 175 -7.32 -23.21 -3.91
CA GLU A 175 -8.10 -24.39 -3.55
C GLU A 175 -8.05 -25.47 -4.64
N ALA A 176 -8.21 -25.08 -5.90
CA ALA A 176 -8.09 -26.00 -7.04
C ALA A 176 -6.69 -26.68 -7.11
N ASN A 177 -5.65 -25.96 -6.67
CA ASN A 177 -4.29 -26.49 -6.65
C ASN A 177 -3.88 -27.09 -5.29
N ARG A 178 -4.82 -27.36 -4.39
CA ARG A 178 -4.54 -27.89 -3.04
C ARG A 178 -3.77 -29.21 -3.05
N ALA A 179 -3.95 -30.03 -4.06
CA ALA A 179 -3.23 -31.29 -4.22
C ALA A 179 -1.70 -31.11 -4.30
N PHE A 180 -1.22 -29.94 -4.75
CA PHE A 180 0.21 -29.62 -4.87
C PHE A 180 0.79 -28.93 -3.64
N ALA A 181 0.04 -28.80 -2.55
CA ALA A 181 0.48 -28.14 -1.32
C ALA A 181 1.74 -28.81 -0.69
N HIS A 182 1.95 -30.11 -0.92
CA HIS A 182 3.11 -30.83 -0.43
C HIS A 182 4.45 -30.40 -1.08
N TYR A 183 4.41 -29.70 -2.21
CA TYR A 183 5.61 -29.07 -2.80
C TYR A 183 5.98 -27.70 -2.16
N ARG A 184 5.42 -27.38 -1.00
CA ARG A 184 5.71 -26.19 -0.23
C ARG A 184 6.99 -26.36 0.60
N TRP A 185 8.09 -25.87 0.10
CA TRP A 185 9.44 -25.88 0.73
C TRP A 185 10.22 -24.60 0.45
#